data_0318b615be9c2c44f9ed3ec488956fa8
#
_entry.id   0318b615be9c2c44f9ed3ec488956fa8
#
_cell.length_a   1.000
_cell.length_b   1.000
_cell.length_c   1.000
_cell.angle_alpha   90.00
_cell.angle_beta   90.00
_cell.angle_gamma   90.00
#
_symmetry.space_group_name_H-M   'P 1'
#
loop_
_entity.id
_entity.type
_entity.pdbx_description
1 polymer ?
#
loop_
_entity_poly.entity_id
_entity_poly.type
_entity_poly.pdbx_seq_one_letter_code
_entity_poly.pdbx_strand_id
1 'polypeptide(L)'
;MSKIVVVGAVAGGATCASQIRRLDSESEIIIFEKDRDMSFANCALPYYLSDTITEREKVLAYTPDKFFDKKQISVKTYHEVIAINDAKQTITVKNKNTNESFEESYDYLILSPGCSANRLNFDTDIAFTLRNLEDTDAINSYIDKNNAQKALIVGAGYISLEVLENLYHRGLDITLIHRSEQVNKLMDQDMNQPIFDELKDKHIQYRLNEEIADINGNEITFKSGKKEDYDIIIEGIGTKPNSDFVKNSNVQLDEKGFIPVNDAFQTNINNIYALGDVITSHYRHVDLKANVPLAWGAHRAASIIAEQFAGNDNVKFKGYLGSNIVKFFNYTFASVGVKPEELSQFNYKMVETKQGAHAGYYPGNTPLHLRVYFDQDTRKIIRAAAVGQEGADKRIDVLSMAMQNNMTVDELTEFEVAYAPPYSHPKDLINMIGYKAQ
;
A
#
# COMPACT_ATOMS: atom_id res chain seq x y z
N MET A 1 -8.57 32.99 -12.58
CA MET A 1 -7.89 31.76 -13.06
C MET A 1 -6.81 31.48 -12.02
N SER A 2 -6.94 30.35 -11.31
CA SER A 2 -5.98 29.98 -10.27
C SER A 2 -4.88 29.10 -10.87
N LYS A 3 -3.69 29.14 -10.25
CA LYS A 3 -2.58 28.25 -10.58
C LYS A 3 -2.44 27.17 -9.54
N ILE A 4 -2.65 25.92 -9.94
CA ILE A 4 -2.61 24.73 -9.09
C ILE A 4 -1.34 23.94 -9.44
N VAL A 5 -0.48 23.79 -8.45
CA VAL A 5 0.72 22.97 -8.58
C VAL A 5 0.54 21.67 -7.83
N VAL A 6 0.90 20.55 -8.46
CA VAL A 6 0.81 19.21 -7.90
C VAL A 6 2.20 18.58 -7.85
N VAL A 7 2.56 18.02 -6.70
CA VAL A 7 3.83 17.30 -6.49
C VAL A 7 3.57 15.81 -6.52
N GLY A 8 4.13 15.11 -7.52
CA GLY A 8 3.93 13.69 -7.76
C GLY A 8 2.80 13.39 -8.76
N ALA A 9 3.06 12.54 -9.72
CA ALA A 9 2.19 12.24 -10.86
C ALA A 9 1.68 10.80 -10.91
N VAL A 10 1.70 10.06 -9.80
CA VAL A 10 1.23 8.67 -9.77
C VAL A 10 -0.23 8.61 -9.27
N ALA A 11 -0.62 7.67 -8.45
CA ALA A 11 -2.03 7.39 -8.09
C ALA A 11 -2.78 8.61 -7.54
N GLY A 12 -2.22 9.31 -6.55
CA GLY A 12 -2.87 10.44 -5.90
C GLY A 12 -2.87 11.71 -6.75
N GLY A 13 -1.70 12.20 -7.15
CA GLY A 13 -1.55 13.50 -7.82
C GLY A 13 -2.20 13.54 -9.20
N ALA A 14 -1.94 12.56 -10.06
CA ALA A 14 -2.58 12.50 -11.38
C ALA A 14 -4.10 12.38 -11.31
N THR A 15 -4.63 11.59 -10.34
CA THR A 15 -6.07 11.48 -10.12
C THR A 15 -6.64 12.80 -9.61
N CYS A 16 -5.98 13.45 -8.65
CA CYS A 16 -6.43 14.72 -8.08
C CYS A 16 -6.50 15.81 -9.15
N ALA A 17 -5.43 16.00 -9.91
CA ALA A 17 -5.39 16.94 -11.03
C ALA A 17 -6.52 16.67 -12.05
N SER A 18 -6.74 15.39 -12.39
CA SER A 18 -7.84 14.99 -13.31
C SER A 18 -9.23 15.27 -12.75
N GLN A 19 -9.44 15.07 -11.45
CA GLN A 19 -10.73 15.34 -10.80
C GLN A 19 -10.99 16.85 -10.72
N ILE A 20 -9.97 17.63 -10.34
CA ILE A 20 -10.09 19.11 -10.33
C ILE A 20 -10.44 19.61 -11.72
N ARG A 21 -9.72 19.19 -12.77
CA ARG A 21 -9.98 19.61 -14.16
C ARG A 21 -11.40 19.31 -14.63
N ARG A 22 -12.06 18.27 -14.12
CA ARG A 22 -13.46 17.97 -14.45
C ARG A 22 -14.44 19.01 -13.89
N LEU A 23 -14.11 19.62 -12.77
CA LEU A 23 -14.95 20.58 -12.06
C LEU A 23 -14.51 22.03 -12.29
N ASP A 24 -13.26 22.24 -12.67
CA ASP A 24 -12.64 23.53 -12.99
C ASP A 24 -11.90 23.44 -14.32
N SER A 25 -12.52 23.98 -15.38
CA SER A 25 -11.96 24.03 -16.73
C SER A 25 -10.92 25.14 -16.91
N GLU A 26 -10.89 26.14 -16.02
CA GLU A 26 -10.19 27.40 -16.23
C GLU A 26 -8.82 27.48 -15.57
N SER A 27 -8.64 26.81 -14.42
CA SER A 27 -7.37 26.88 -13.67
C SER A 27 -6.19 26.27 -14.45
N GLU A 28 -5.03 26.89 -14.34
CA GLU A 28 -3.77 26.30 -14.79
C GLU A 28 -3.37 25.18 -13.83
N ILE A 29 -3.14 23.95 -14.34
CA ILE A 29 -2.72 22.82 -13.54
C ILE A 29 -1.39 22.29 -14.06
N ILE A 30 -0.38 22.27 -13.19
CA ILE A 30 0.95 21.76 -13.50
C ILE A 30 1.31 20.67 -12.48
N ILE A 31 1.80 19.53 -12.97
CA ILE A 31 2.30 18.43 -12.12
C ILE A 31 3.82 18.33 -12.29
N PHE A 32 4.56 18.26 -11.18
CA PHE A 32 5.97 17.94 -11.15
C PHE A 32 6.18 16.52 -10.65
N GLU A 33 6.84 15.70 -11.47
CA GLU A 33 7.20 14.32 -11.16
C GLU A 33 8.72 14.15 -11.23
N LYS A 34 9.29 13.58 -10.16
CA LYS A 34 10.74 13.42 -10.07
C LYS A 34 11.28 12.29 -10.95
N ASP A 35 10.44 11.30 -11.27
CA ASP A 35 10.81 10.10 -12.02
C ASP A 35 10.37 10.22 -13.49
N ARG A 36 10.74 9.24 -14.30
CA ARG A 36 10.44 9.19 -15.75
C ARG A 36 8.96 9.00 -16.02
N ASP A 37 8.34 8.09 -15.26
CA ASP A 37 7.01 7.60 -15.55
C ASP A 37 5.96 8.23 -14.64
N MET A 38 4.80 8.53 -15.21
CA MET A 38 3.63 9.00 -14.50
C MET A 38 2.48 8.00 -14.58
N SER A 39 1.54 8.10 -13.66
CA SER A 39 0.23 7.41 -13.75
C SER A 39 0.34 5.91 -14.05
N PHE A 40 1.20 5.21 -13.36
CA PHE A 40 1.34 3.76 -13.44
C PHE A 40 0.70 3.05 -12.25
N ALA A 41 0.39 1.76 -12.42
CA ALA A 41 -0.20 0.91 -11.40
C ALA A 41 0.88 0.32 -10.49
N ASN A 42 1.15 0.93 -9.32
CA ASN A 42 2.14 0.44 -8.35
C ASN A 42 1.90 -1.02 -7.94
N CYS A 43 0.63 -1.43 -7.75
CA CYS A 43 0.29 -2.80 -7.38
C CYS A 43 0.54 -3.83 -8.51
N ALA A 44 0.79 -3.38 -9.74
CA ALA A 44 1.13 -4.24 -10.86
C ALA A 44 2.64 -4.56 -10.94
N LEU A 45 3.49 -3.80 -10.24
CA LEU A 45 4.94 -3.91 -10.34
C LEU A 45 5.48 -5.32 -9.99
N PRO A 46 5.03 -5.97 -8.89
CA PRO A 46 5.45 -7.36 -8.61
C PRO A 46 5.08 -8.32 -9.74
N TYR A 47 3.89 -8.17 -10.34
CA TYR A 47 3.39 -9.03 -11.43
C TYR A 47 4.07 -8.76 -12.78
N TYR A 48 4.69 -7.58 -12.93
CA TYR A 48 5.54 -7.26 -14.09
C TYR A 48 6.97 -7.82 -13.94
N LEU A 49 7.37 -8.28 -12.75
CA LEU A 49 8.60 -9.05 -12.55
C LEU A 49 8.50 -10.50 -13.06
N SER A 50 7.28 -11.00 -13.25
CA SER A 50 6.99 -12.32 -13.81
C SER A 50 6.28 -12.18 -15.16
N ASP A 51 6.02 -13.31 -15.82
CA ASP A 51 5.27 -13.35 -17.08
C ASP A 51 3.76 -13.11 -16.91
N THR A 52 3.29 -12.78 -15.71
CA THR A 52 1.87 -12.45 -15.44
C THR A 52 1.45 -11.18 -16.17
N ILE A 53 2.31 -10.15 -16.15
CA ILE A 53 2.15 -8.93 -16.97
C ILE A 53 3.40 -8.82 -17.84
N THR A 54 3.27 -9.07 -19.13
CA THR A 54 4.40 -9.15 -20.06
C THR A 54 4.75 -7.82 -20.74
N GLU A 55 3.82 -6.88 -20.78
CA GLU A 55 3.96 -5.62 -21.51
C GLU A 55 3.99 -4.43 -20.53
N ARG A 56 5.09 -3.67 -20.56
CA ARG A 56 5.28 -2.47 -19.75
C ARG A 56 4.16 -1.44 -19.91
N GLU A 57 3.66 -1.31 -21.12
CA GLU A 57 2.62 -0.36 -21.49
C GLU A 57 1.28 -0.67 -20.81
N LYS A 58 1.02 -1.91 -20.41
CA LYS A 58 -0.18 -2.30 -19.65
C LYS A 58 -0.15 -1.80 -18.20
N VAL A 59 1.03 -1.51 -17.68
CA VAL A 59 1.21 -0.93 -16.34
C VAL A 59 1.02 0.59 -16.35
N LEU A 60 1.21 1.24 -17.51
CA LEU A 60 1.07 2.69 -17.68
C LEU A 60 -0.35 3.08 -18.09
N ALA A 61 -0.99 3.97 -17.32
CA ALA A 61 -2.28 4.52 -17.71
C ALA A 61 -2.13 5.69 -18.68
N TYR A 62 -1.14 6.56 -18.46
CA TYR A 62 -0.88 7.75 -19.27
C TYR A 62 0.60 8.05 -19.40
N THR A 63 0.98 8.62 -20.56
CA THR A 63 2.21 9.40 -20.73
C THR A 63 1.91 10.89 -20.56
N PRO A 64 2.91 11.77 -20.31
CA PRO A 64 2.71 13.22 -20.19
C PRO A 64 1.93 13.82 -21.37
N ASP A 65 2.32 13.50 -22.61
CA ASP A 65 1.65 14.02 -23.82
C ASP A 65 0.20 13.58 -23.91
N LYS A 66 -0.09 12.28 -23.73
CA LYS A 66 -1.47 11.77 -23.73
C LYS A 66 -2.31 12.35 -22.60
N PHE A 67 -1.69 12.68 -21.48
CA PHE A 67 -2.38 13.31 -20.36
C PHE A 67 -2.69 14.78 -20.66
N PHE A 68 -1.76 15.51 -21.25
CA PHE A 68 -1.98 16.88 -21.72
C PHE A 68 -3.08 16.93 -22.78
N ASP A 69 -3.00 16.10 -23.84
CA ASP A 69 -3.98 16.07 -24.93
C ASP A 69 -5.41 15.85 -24.43
N LYS A 70 -5.57 14.94 -23.45
CA LYS A 70 -6.91 14.57 -22.93
C LYS A 70 -7.42 15.49 -21.83
N LYS A 71 -6.54 16.11 -21.04
CA LYS A 71 -6.92 16.81 -19.80
C LYS A 71 -6.50 18.28 -19.78
N GLN A 72 -5.65 18.72 -20.69
CA GLN A 72 -5.05 20.05 -20.64
C GLN A 72 -4.33 20.32 -19.29
N ILE A 73 -3.58 19.32 -18.81
CA ILE A 73 -2.78 19.37 -17.59
C ILE A 73 -1.33 19.14 -18.00
N SER A 74 -0.46 20.08 -17.66
CA SER A 74 0.98 19.96 -17.93
C SER A 74 1.64 19.03 -16.92
N VAL A 75 2.40 18.04 -17.40
CA VAL A 75 3.19 17.15 -16.52
C VAL A 75 4.65 17.25 -16.89
N LYS A 76 5.47 17.62 -15.92
CA LYS A 76 6.94 17.74 -16.07
C LYS A 76 7.60 16.59 -15.32
N THR A 77 7.97 15.53 -16.04
CA THR A 77 8.76 14.39 -15.51
C THR A 77 10.23 14.79 -15.38
N TYR A 78 11.01 14.07 -14.56
CA TYR A 78 12.38 14.42 -14.16
C TYR A 78 12.51 15.79 -13.47
N HIS A 79 11.42 16.28 -12.88
CA HIS A 79 11.39 17.55 -12.16
C HIS A 79 11.02 17.30 -10.68
N GLU A 80 12.03 17.37 -9.83
CA GLU A 80 11.90 17.14 -8.40
C GLU A 80 11.65 18.44 -7.65
N VAL A 81 10.56 18.50 -6.88
CA VAL A 81 10.33 19.59 -5.94
C VAL A 81 11.20 19.35 -4.70
N ILE A 82 12.13 20.28 -4.44
CA ILE A 82 13.16 20.17 -3.41
C ILE A 82 12.95 21.11 -2.23
N ALA A 83 12.07 22.12 -2.34
CA ALA A 83 11.73 23.03 -1.24
C ALA A 83 10.38 23.70 -1.48
N ILE A 84 9.74 24.15 -0.39
CA ILE A 84 8.53 24.98 -0.39
C ILE A 84 8.83 26.28 0.38
N ASN A 85 8.41 27.40 -0.18
CA ASN A 85 8.31 28.68 0.50
C ASN A 85 6.83 29.09 0.58
N ASP A 86 6.16 28.69 1.66
CA ASP A 86 4.74 28.92 1.84
C ASP A 86 4.39 30.41 2.01
N ALA A 87 5.30 31.22 2.57
CA ALA A 87 5.11 32.66 2.71
C ALA A 87 5.10 33.40 1.36
N LYS A 88 5.91 32.95 0.41
CA LYS A 88 5.96 33.49 -0.97
C LYS A 88 5.04 32.74 -1.93
N GLN A 89 4.44 31.64 -1.50
CA GLN A 89 3.67 30.72 -2.35
C GLN A 89 4.48 30.26 -3.58
N THR A 90 5.73 29.83 -3.36
CA THR A 90 6.61 29.25 -4.38
C THR A 90 7.14 27.91 -3.95
N ILE A 91 7.45 27.07 -4.94
CA ILE A 91 8.26 25.86 -4.78
C ILE A 91 9.57 26.01 -5.53
N THR A 92 10.63 25.34 -5.05
CA THR A 92 11.87 25.19 -5.80
C THR A 92 11.87 23.83 -6.48
N VAL A 93 12.02 23.84 -7.81
CA VAL A 93 12.02 22.63 -8.64
C VAL A 93 13.40 22.43 -9.23
N LYS A 94 13.94 21.22 -9.11
CA LYS A 94 15.19 20.79 -9.73
C LYS A 94 14.89 19.89 -10.94
N ASN A 95 15.38 20.29 -12.12
CA ASN A 95 15.39 19.44 -13.29
C ASN A 95 16.54 18.41 -13.17
N LYS A 96 16.22 17.14 -13.03
CA LYS A 96 17.21 16.07 -12.84
C LYS A 96 18.09 15.81 -14.07
N ASN A 97 17.61 16.19 -15.28
CA ASN A 97 18.39 16.02 -16.52
C ASN A 97 19.46 17.10 -16.70
N THR A 98 19.14 18.36 -16.34
CA THR A 98 20.06 19.50 -16.50
C THR A 98 20.76 19.89 -15.20
N ASN A 99 20.28 19.40 -14.04
CA ASN A 99 20.66 19.84 -12.69
C ASN A 99 20.34 21.31 -12.37
N GLU A 100 19.63 22.01 -13.22
CA GLU A 100 19.20 23.40 -13.00
C GLU A 100 18.00 23.43 -12.06
N SER A 101 17.90 24.48 -11.24
CA SER A 101 16.77 24.73 -10.35
C SER A 101 16.11 26.05 -10.69
N PHE A 102 14.78 26.10 -10.56
CA PHE A 102 13.97 27.30 -10.75
C PHE A 102 12.85 27.37 -9.70
N GLU A 103 12.30 28.57 -9.52
CA GLU A 103 11.12 28.77 -8.69
C GLU A 103 9.85 28.70 -9.55
N GLU A 104 8.79 28.06 -9.00
CA GLU A 104 7.45 28.00 -9.58
C GLU A 104 6.45 28.52 -8.56
N SER A 105 5.60 29.48 -8.94
CA SER A 105 4.56 30.04 -8.07
C SER A 105 3.28 29.20 -8.10
N TYR A 106 2.49 29.27 -7.04
CA TYR A 106 1.18 28.61 -6.95
C TYR A 106 0.18 29.48 -6.17
N ASP A 107 -1.09 29.37 -6.53
CA ASP A 107 -2.19 29.78 -5.68
C ASP A 107 -2.57 28.65 -4.73
N TYR A 108 -2.55 27.41 -5.23
CA TYR A 108 -2.80 26.16 -4.46
C TYR A 108 -1.72 25.13 -4.74
N LEU A 109 -1.30 24.43 -3.68
CA LEU A 109 -0.29 23.38 -3.74
C LEU A 109 -0.88 22.05 -3.25
N ILE A 110 -0.68 20.99 -4.03
CA ILE A 110 -1.15 19.64 -3.70
C ILE A 110 0.04 18.70 -3.59
N LEU A 111 0.27 18.17 -2.39
CA LEU A 111 1.40 17.32 -2.05
C LEU A 111 1.01 15.84 -2.14
N SER A 112 1.53 15.14 -3.16
CA SER A 112 1.35 13.69 -3.35
C SER A 112 2.67 12.99 -3.69
N PRO A 113 3.79 13.27 -2.98
CA PRO A 113 5.10 12.73 -3.30
C PRO A 113 5.25 11.25 -2.93
N GLY A 114 4.28 10.67 -2.23
CA GLY A 114 4.30 9.28 -1.77
C GLY A 114 5.39 8.98 -0.74
N CYS A 115 5.88 7.73 -0.76
CA CYS A 115 6.96 7.23 0.08
C CYS A 115 8.08 6.65 -0.79
N SER A 116 9.29 6.61 -0.26
CA SER A 116 10.43 5.88 -0.83
C SER A 116 10.68 4.60 -0.04
N ALA A 117 11.17 3.57 -0.70
CA ALA A 117 11.61 2.36 -0.03
C ALA A 117 12.83 2.64 0.86
N ASN A 118 12.87 2.01 2.03
CA ASN A 118 14.07 1.99 2.85
C ASN A 118 15.11 1.07 2.19
N ARG A 119 16.39 1.42 2.33
CA ARG A 119 17.51 0.64 1.83
C ARG A 119 18.45 0.24 2.97
N LEU A 120 19.09 -0.89 2.80
CA LEU A 120 20.25 -1.26 3.60
C LEU A 120 21.44 -0.38 3.22
N ASN A 121 22.30 -0.09 4.17
CA ASN A 121 23.46 0.80 3.95
C ASN A 121 24.70 0.00 3.49
N PHE A 122 24.54 -0.78 2.43
CA PHE A 122 25.66 -1.50 1.79
C PHE A 122 25.95 -0.88 0.43
N ASP A 123 27.22 -0.72 0.10
CA ASP A 123 27.68 -0.31 -1.22
C ASP A 123 27.75 -1.55 -2.12
N THR A 124 26.71 -1.75 -2.91
CA THR A 124 26.56 -2.94 -3.76
C THR A 124 25.64 -2.68 -4.96
N ASP A 125 25.99 -3.30 -6.09
CA ASP A 125 25.23 -3.19 -7.34
C ASP A 125 24.16 -4.30 -7.49
N ILE A 126 24.10 -5.27 -6.59
CA ILE A 126 23.14 -6.39 -6.67
C ILE A 126 21.87 -6.17 -5.83
N ALA A 127 21.77 -5.09 -5.05
CA ALA A 127 20.63 -4.81 -4.18
C ALA A 127 19.67 -3.79 -4.78
N PHE A 128 18.39 -4.16 -4.86
CA PHE A 128 17.31 -3.40 -5.46
C PHE A 128 16.15 -3.24 -4.50
N THR A 129 15.39 -2.15 -4.69
CA THR A 129 14.07 -1.95 -4.09
C THR A 129 13.01 -2.03 -5.18
N LEU A 130 11.75 -2.24 -4.81
CA LEU A 130 10.62 -2.18 -5.74
C LEU A 130 9.64 -1.10 -5.28
N ARG A 131 9.67 0.06 -5.93
CA ARG A 131 8.78 1.18 -5.59
C ARG A 131 8.14 1.84 -6.82
N ASN A 132 8.84 1.93 -7.93
CA ASN A 132 8.38 2.54 -9.17
C ASN A 132 8.65 1.64 -10.37
N LEU A 133 8.25 2.09 -11.56
CA LEU A 133 8.41 1.32 -12.78
C LEU A 133 9.87 1.25 -13.24
N GLU A 134 10.69 2.28 -12.93
CA GLU A 134 12.13 2.27 -13.21
C GLU A 134 12.86 1.22 -12.36
N ASP A 135 12.46 1.04 -11.09
CA ASP A 135 12.98 -0.04 -10.24
C ASP A 135 12.70 -1.41 -10.86
N THR A 136 11.46 -1.63 -11.35
CA THR A 136 11.08 -2.89 -11.99
C THR A 136 11.84 -3.15 -13.28
N ASP A 137 11.99 -2.11 -14.12
CA ASP A 137 12.81 -2.18 -15.34
C ASP A 137 14.27 -2.52 -15.01
N ALA A 138 14.83 -1.93 -13.95
CA ALA A 138 16.19 -2.20 -13.50
C ALA A 138 16.37 -3.64 -13.01
N ILE A 139 15.45 -4.14 -12.19
CA ILE A 139 15.44 -5.53 -11.70
C ILE A 139 15.35 -6.50 -12.89
N ASN A 140 14.39 -6.29 -13.80
CA ASN A 140 14.21 -7.14 -14.98
C ASN A 140 15.46 -7.17 -15.85
N SER A 141 16.00 -5.98 -16.16
CA SER A 141 17.22 -5.85 -16.96
C SER A 141 18.44 -6.48 -16.29
N TYR A 142 18.54 -6.38 -14.97
CA TYR A 142 19.64 -6.97 -14.20
C TYR A 142 19.57 -8.51 -14.25
N ILE A 143 18.40 -9.09 -13.99
CA ILE A 143 18.18 -10.53 -14.02
C ILE A 143 18.53 -11.09 -15.41
N ASP A 144 18.01 -10.49 -16.48
CA ASP A 144 18.22 -10.96 -17.84
C ASP A 144 19.68 -10.82 -18.27
N LYS A 145 20.30 -9.68 -18.02
CA LYS A 145 21.67 -9.37 -18.46
C LYS A 145 22.72 -10.20 -17.73
N ASN A 146 22.51 -10.51 -16.45
CA ASN A 146 23.44 -11.27 -15.63
C ASN A 146 23.07 -12.75 -15.52
N ASN A 147 21.97 -13.18 -16.16
CA ASN A 147 21.42 -14.54 -16.06
C ASN A 147 21.26 -14.96 -14.58
N ALA A 148 20.72 -14.06 -13.73
CA ALA A 148 20.59 -14.28 -12.30
C ALA A 148 19.68 -15.47 -12.02
N GLN A 149 20.12 -16.38 -11.16
CA GLN A 149 19.43 -17.61 -10.81
C GLN A 149 19.01 -17.64 -9.34
N LYS A 150 19.72 -16.92 -8.46
CA LYS A 150 19.52 -16.99 -7.01
C LYS A 150 19.25 -15.63 -6.41
N ALA A 151 18.08 -15.48 -5.79
CA ALA A 151 17.61 -14.22 -5.22
C ALA A 151 17.50 -14.29 -3.68
N LEU A 152 17.94 -13.23 -3.01
CA LEU A 152 17.70 -13.00 -1.59
C LEU A 152 16.64 -11.94 -1.41
N ILE A 153 15.53 -12.29 -0.76
CA ILE A 153 14.47 -11.35 -0.39
C ILE A 153 14.67 -10.94 1.07
N VAL A 154 14.83 -9.65 1.31
CA VAL A 154 15.06 -9.10 2.66
C VAL A 154 13.81 -8.37 3.12
N GLY A 155 13.19 -8.90 4.20
CA GLY A 155 11.89 -8.43 4.70
C GLY A 155 10.75 -9.38 4.32
N ALA A 156 9.71 -9.43 5.16
CA ALA A 156 8.57 -10.32 4.99
C ALA A 156 7.23 -9.59 5.10
N GLY A 157 7.18 -8.36 4.57
CA GLY A 157 5.94 -7.62 4.34
C GLY A 157 5.22 -8.11 3.09
N TYR A 158 3.99 -7.63 2.83
CA TYR A 158 3.17 -8.07 1.70
C TYR A 158 3.85 -7.82 0.34
N ILE A 159 4.57 -6.69 0.14
CA ILE A 159 5.33 -6.43 -1.10
C ILE A 159 6.42 -7.49 -1.30
N SER A 160 7.15 -7.83 -0.22
CA SER A 160 8.20 -8.86 -0.29
C SER A 160 7.64 -10.24 -0.64
N LEU A 161 6.45 -10.57 -0.12
CA LEU A 161 5.78 -11.84 -0.42
C LEU A 161 5.33 -11.88 -1.89
N GLU A 162 4.75 -10.78 -2.41
CA GLU A 162 4.37 -10.67 -3.83
C GLU A 162 5.60 -10.75 -4.76
N VAL A 163 6.70 -10.06 -4.43
CA VAL A 163 7.95 -10.14 -5.19
C VAL A 163 8.53 -11.55 -5.16
N LEU A 164 8.54 -12.17 -3.98
CA LEU A 164 9.01 -13.55 -3.82
C LEU A 164 8.24 -14.51 -4.74
N GLU A 165 6.90 -14.48 -4.71
CA GLU A 165 6.04 -15.31 -5.56
C GLU A 165 6.35 -15.08 -7.04
N ASN A 166 6.48 -13.83 -7.47
CA ASN A 166 6.70 -13.51 -8.88
C ASN A 166 8.11 -13.88 -9.36
N LEU A 167 9.15 -13.70 -8.56
CA LEU A 167 10.49 -14.16 -8.89
C LEU A 167 10.60 -15.71 -8.88
N TYR A 168 9.87 -16.38 -7.98
CA TYR A 168 9.74 -17.85 -8.01
C TYR A 168 9.11 -18.32 -9.33
N HIS A 169 8.03 -17.69 -9.77
CA HIS A 169 7.40 -18.02 -11.06
C HIS A 169 8.31 -17.72 -12.25
N ARG A 170 9.22 -16.77 -12.13
CA ARG A 170 10.26 -16.49 -13.11
C ARG A 170 11.39 -17.53 -13.12
N GLY A 171 11.40 -18.46 -12.16
CA GLY A 171 12.34 -19.58 -12.08
C GLY A 171 13.58 -19.33 -11.23
N LEU A 172 13.64 -18.29 -10.42
CA LEU A 172 14.77 -18.05 -9.52
C LEU A 172 14.68 -18.94 -8.27
N ASP A 173 15.83 -19.38 -7.77
CA ASP A 173 15.97 -19.99 -6.44
C ASP A 173 15.92 -18.88 -5.37
N ILE A 174 14.93 -18.95 -4.47
CA ILE A 174 14.63 -17.87 -3.54
C ILE A 174 15.02 -18.23 -2.11
N THR A 175 15.67 -17.31 -1.43
CA THR A 175 15.79 -17.31 0.02
C THR A 175 15.12 -16.07 0.60
N LEU A 176 14.26 -16.24 1.59
CA LEU A 176 13.64 -15.16 2.36
C LEU A 176 14.36 -14.99 3.68
N ILE A 177 14.78 -13.77 4.03
CA ILE A 177 15.22 -13.45 5.40
C ILE A 177 14.37 -12.36 6.02
N HIS A 178 14.20 -12.45 7.34
CA HIS A 178 13.47 -11.43 8.10
C HIS A 178 14.06 -11.27 9.50
N ARG A 179 14.19 -9.99 9.94
CA ARG A 179 14.80 -9.62 11.22
C ARG A 179 13.99 -10.01 12.46
N SER A 180 12.75 -10.44 12.33
CA SER A 180 11.87 -10.84 13.42
C SER A 180 11.13 -12.14 13.09
N GLU A 181 10.44 -12.72 14.06
CA GLU A 181 9.64 -13.93 13.88
C GLU A 181 8.30 -13.65 13.16
N GLN A 182 7.77 -12.43 13.27
CA GLN A 182 6.48 -12.08 12.70
C GLN A 182 6.62 -11.63 11.25
N VAL A 183 6.18 -12.46 10.33
CA VAL A 183 5.95 -12.11 8.92
C VAL A 183 4.59 -11.44 8.75
N ASN A 184 4.37 -10.71 7.64
CA ASN A 184 3.08 -10.10 7.28
C ASN A 184 2.34 -9.46 8.47
N LYS A 185 2.89 -8.37 9.00
CA LYS A 185 2.41 -7.68 10.21
C LYS A 185 0.97 -7.17 10.15
N LEU A 186 0.32 -7.21 8.98
CA LEU A 186 -1.10 -6.88 8.84
C LEU A 186 -2.02 -8.02 9.29
N MET A 187 -1.46 -9.21 9.51
CA MET A 187 -2.17 -10.38 10.04
C MET A 187 -1.69 -10.73 11.46
N ASP A 188 -2.53 -11.42 12.20
CA ASP A 188 -2.14 -12.04 13.46
C ASP A 188 -1.10 -13.14 13.20
N GLN A 189 -0.12 -13.27 14.10
CA GLN A 189 1.05 -14.12 13.86
C GLN A 189 0.68 -15.58 13.55
N ASP A 190 -0.27 -16.15 14.27
CA ASP A 190 -0.72 -17.54 14.09
C ASP A 190 -1.52 -17.75 12.80
N MET A 191 -2.14 -16.69 12.26
CA MET A 191 -2.83 -16.73 10.97
C MET A 191 -1.87 -16.71 9.77
N ASN A 192 -0.59 -16.47 9.99
CA ASN A 192 0.45 -16.50 8.95
C ASN A 192 1.01 -17.91 8.68
N GLN A 193 0.57 -18.96 9.39
CA GLN A 193 1.05 -20.33 9.17
C GLN A 193 1.01 -20.77 7.70
N PRO A 194 -0.02 -20.46 6.89
CA PRO A 194 -0.05 -20.83 5.47
C PRO A 194 1.10 -20.24 4.63
N ILE A 195 1.72 -19.12 5.05
CA ILE A 195 2.93 -18.60 4.37
C ILE A 195 4.06 -19.61 4.49
N PHE A 196 4.29 -20.14 5.69
CA PHE A 196 5.36 -21.10 5.94
C PHE A 196 5.09 -22.46 5.28
N ASP A 197 3.83 -22.86 5.22
CA ASP A 197 3.41 -24.09 4.53
C ASP A 197 3.69 -23.99 3.03
N GLU A 198 3.35 -22.87 2.37
CA GLU A 198 3.66 -22.61 0.96
C GLU A 198 5.18 -22.55 0.71
N LEU A 199 5.93 -21.86 1.57
CA LEU A 199 7.39 -21.81 1.45
C LEU A 199 8.02 -23.21 1.50
N LYS A 200 7.55 -24.05 2.42
CA LYS A 200 8.00 -25.43 2.56
C LYS A 200 7.62 -26.32 1.36
N ASP A 201 6.37 -26.22 0.90
CA ASP A 201 5.86 -27.02 -0.23
C ASP A 201 6.60 -26.70 -1.54
N LYS A 202 7.02 -25.45 -1.71
CA LYS A 202 7.78 -24.97 -2.86
C LYS A 202 9.30 -25.04 -2.67
N HIS A 203 9.75 -25.62 -1.55
CA HIS A 203 11.18 -25.74 -1.20
C HIS A 203 11.91 -24.39 -1.12
N ILE A 204 11.20 -23.30 -0.84
CA ILE A 204 11.76 -21.95 -0.68
C ILE A 204 12.41 -21.86 0.70
N GLN A 205 13.70 -21.49 0.74
CA GLN A 205 14.42 -21.29 1.98
C GLN A 205 13.96 -20.03 2.70
N TYR A 206 13.80 -20.09 4.04
CA TYR A 206 13.54 -18.90 4.82
C TYR A 206 14.30 -18.91 6.16
N ARG A 207 14.65 -17.72 6.65
CA ARG A 207 15.31 -17.52 7.94
C ARG A 207 14.70 -16.31 8.64
N LEU A 208 14.10 -16.57 9.78
CA LEU A 208 13.60 -15.53 10.69
C LEU A 208 14.70 -15.18 11.68
N ASN A 209 14.60 -13.99 12.30
CA ASN A 209 15.64 -13.43 13.19
C ASN A 209 17.01 -13.36 12.53
N GLU A 210 17.04 -13.14 11.21
CA GLU A 210 18.27 -13.05 10.44
C GLU A 210 18.38 -11.70 9.72
N GLU A 211 19.59 -11.17 9.65
CA GLU A 211 19.93 -9.93 8.99
C GLU A 211 21.26 -10.08 8.23
N ILE A 212 21.45 -9.24 7.20
CA ILE A 212 22.75 -9.12 6.52
C ILE A 212 23.71 -8.38 7.44
N ALA A 213 24.91 -8.92 7.59
CA ALA A 213 26.02 -8.29 8.30
C ALA A 213 26.99 -7.60 7.33
N ASP A 214 27.24 -8.21 6.16
CA ASP A 214 28.17 -7.68 5.14
C ASP A 214 27.82 -8.21 3.75
N ILE A 215 28.19 -7.46 2.72
CA ILE A 215 28.06 -7.82 1.30
C ILE A 215 29.42 -7.61 0.62
N ASN A 216 29.97 -8.65 0.01
CA ASN A 216 31.21 -8.58 -0.75
C ASN A 216 31.00 -9.21 -2.14
N GLY A 217 30.70 -8.38 -3.15
CA GLY A 217 30.24 -8.88 -4.44
C GLY A 217 28.94 -9.67 -4.29
N ASN A 218 28.95 -10.93 -4.67
CA ASN A 218 27.79 -11.85 -4.52
C ASN A 218 27.77 -12.59 -3.18
N GLU A 219 28.89 -12.61 -2.42
CA GLU A 219 28.95 -13.28 -1.10
C GLU A 219 28.27 -12.42 -0.04
N ILE A 220 27.21 -12.94 0.54
CA ILE A 220 26.47 -12.32 1.64
C ILE A 220 26.87 -12.98 2.96
N THR A 221 27.35 -12.19 3.90
CA THR A 221 27.59 -12.62 5.27
C THR A 221 26.41 -12.23 6.14
N PHE A 222 25.78 -13.21 6.78
CA PHE A 222 24.66 -13.00 7.70
C PHE A 222 25.15 -12.76 9.13
N LYS A 223 24.30 -12.14 9.98
CA LYS A 223 24.63 -11.95 11.41
C LYS A 223 24.84 -13.26 12.17
N SER A 224 24.23 -14.35 11.72
CA SER A 224 24.50 -15.70 12.23
C SER A 224 25.91 -16.21 11.93
N GLY A 225 26.68 -15.51 11.10
CA GLY A 225 28.01 -15.92 10.62
C GLY A 225 27.97 -16.82 9.38
N LYS A 226 26.78 -17.20 8.89
CA LYS A 226 26.65 -17.97 7.65
C LYS A 226 27.04 -17.09 6.45
N LYS A 227 27.66 -17.71 5.44
CA LYS A 227 28.00 -17.05 4.17
C LYS A 227 27.36 -17.80 3.02
N GLU A 228 26.78 -17.09 2.08
CA GLU A 228 26.17 -17.64 0.87
C GLU A 228 26.23 -16.63 -0.28
N ASP A 229 26.25 -17.15 -1.50
CA ASP A 229 26.24 -16.35 -2.71
C ASP A 229 24.80 -16.14 -3.21
N TYR A 230 24.49 -14.90 -3.65
CA TYR A 230 23.26 -14.52 -4.30
C TYR A 230 23.56 -13.61 -5.49
N ASP A 231 22.79 -13.78 -6.56
CA ASP A 231 22.95 -12.96 -7.77
C ASP A 231 22.22 -11.63 -7.66
N ILE A 232 21.13 -11.58 -6.90
CA ILE A 232 20.30 -10.38 -6.71
C ILE A 232 19.71 -10.35 -5.29
N ILE A 233 19.59 -9.15 -4.72
CA ILE A 233 18.94 -8.89 -3.44
C ILE A 233 17.76 -7.96 -3.68
N ILE A 234 16.58 -8.28 -3.14
CA ILE A 234 15.42 -7.38 -3.14
C ILE A 234 15.12 -6.92 -1.70
N GLU A 235 15.19 -5.63 -1.47
CA GLU A 235 15.02 -5.00 -0.17
C GLU A 235 13.58 -4.56 0.05
N GLY A 236 12.79 -5.34 0.81
CA GLY A 236 11.42 -5.03 1.21
C GLY A 236 11.30 -4.70 2.70
N ILE A 237 12.16 -3.78 3.20
CA ILE A 237 12.31 -3.46 4.62
C ILE A 237 11.47 -2.25 5.11
N GLY A 238 10.43 -1.90 4.37
CA GLY A 238 9.51 -0.81 4.68
C GLY A 238 9.78 0.46 3.89
N THR A 239 9.05 1.51 4.22
CA THR A 239 9.08 2.79 3.49
C THR A 239 9.20 3.97 4.44
N LYS A 240 9.64 5.11 3.90
CA LYS A 240 9.63 6.41 4.58
C LYS A 240 8.88 7.44 3.72
N PRO A 241 8.16 8.41 4.35
CA PRO A 241 7.46 9.45 3.60
C PRO A 241 8.44 10.39 2.88
N ASN A 242 8.09 10.80 1.66
CA ASN A 242 8.87 11.77 0.89
C ASN A 242 8.49 13.19 1.30
N SER A 243 8.82 13.59 2.52
CA SER A 243 8.45 14.88 3.11
C SER A 243 9.64 15.77 3.46
N ASP A 244 10.86 15.37 3.11
CA ASP A 244 12.06 16.15 3.45
C ASP A 244 12.03 17.58 2.88
N PHE A 245 11.44 17.77 1.71
CA PHE A 245 11.35 19.06 1.03
C PHE A 245 10.41 20.08 1.72
N VAL A 246 9.57 19.63 2.64
CA VAL A 246 8.68 20.53 3.42
C VAL A 246 9.31 21.02 4.74
N LYS A 247 10.44 20.46 5.16
CA LYS A 247 11.07 20.74 6.48
C LYS A 247 11.44 22.21 6.71
N ASN A 248 11.69 22.96 5.65
CA ASN A 248 12.03 24.39 5.72
C ASN A 248 10.81 25.31 5.49
N SER A 249 9.62 24.77 5.47
CA SER A 249 8.35 25.50 5.40
C SER A 249 7.60 25.42 6.74
N ASN A 250 6.46 26.09 6.82
CA ASN A 250 5.57 25.99 7.98
C ASN A 250 4.60 24.79 7.90
N VAL A 251 4.70 23.91 6.89
CA VAL A 251 3.92 22.66 6.82
C VAL A 251 4.33 21.73 7.95
N GLN A 252 3.38 21.32 8.77
CA GLN A 252 3.64 20.45 9.91
C GLN A 252 3.88 19.00 9.47
N LEU A 253 4.79 18.32 10.17
CA LEU A 253 5.02 16.89 10.09
C LEU A 253 4.75 16.24 11.44
N ASP A 254 4.27 15.01 11.43
CA ASP A 254 4.21 14.19 12.63
C ASP A 254 5.60 13.61 12.99
N GLU A 255 5.68 12.90 14.13
CA GLU A 255 6.93 12.32 14.64
C GLU A 255 7.59 11.31 13.67
N LYS A 256 6.80 10.74 12.74
CA LYS A 256 7.26 9.77 11.74
C LYS A 256 7.53 10.44 10.38
N GLY A 257 7.35 11.75 10.29
CA GLY A 257 7.57 12.53 9.07
C GLY A 257 6.40 12.54 8.09
N PHE A 258 5.21 12.05 8.46
CA PHE A 258 4.02 12.19 7.64
C PHE A 258 3.39 13.56 7.79
N ILE A 259 2.61 13.98 6.80
CA ILE A 259 1.89 15.25 6.78
C ILE A 259 0.49 15.03 7.37
N PRO A 260 0.17 15.58 8.57
CA PRO A 260 -1.18 15.53 9.12
C PRO A 260 -2.14 16.36 8.26
N VAL A 261 -3.33 15.82 7.99
CA VAL A 261 -4.38 16.50 7.23
C VAL A 261 -5.72 16.44 7.95
N ASN A 262 -6.56 17.44 7.68
CA ASN A 262 -7.95 17.46 8.14
C ASN A 262 -8.87 16.63 7.20
N ASP A 263 -10.17 16.64 7.46
CA ASP A 263 -11.18 15.89 6.67
C ASP A 263 -11.38 16.42 5.23
N ALA A 264 -10.81 17.57 4.91
CA ALA A 264 -10.76 18.13 3.57
C ALA A 264 -9.43 17.84 2.87
N PHE A 265 -8.52 17.09 3.53
CA PHE A 265 -7.14 16.85 3.11
C PHE A 265 -6.28 18.13 3.04
N GLN A 266 -6.67 19.20 3.73
CA GLN A 266 -5.82 20.37 3.94
C GLN A 266 -4.79 20.09 5.03
N THR A 267 -3.60 20.65 4.85
CA THR A 267 -2.56 20.72 5.90
C THR A 267 -2.91 21.81 6.92
N ASN A 268 -1.99 22.14 7.79
CA ASN A 268 -2.12 23.32 8.66
C ASN A 268 -2.07 24.68 7.89
N ILE A 269 -1.80 24.66 6.59
CA ILE A 269 -1.78 25.82 5.70
C ILE A 269 -2.95 25.72 4.71
N ASN A 270 -3.83 26.72 4.71
CA ASN A 270 -5.14 26.67 4.05
C ASN A 270 -5.11 26.37 2.55
N ASN A 271 -4.08 26.80 1.82
CA ASN A 271 -3.94 26.60 0.38
C ASN A 271 -2.99 25.45 0.01
N ILE A 272 -2.59 24.63 1.01
CA ILE A 272 -1.75 23.45 0.81
C ILE A 272 -2.51 22.20 1.24
N TYR A 273 -2.69 21.29 0.31
CA TYR A 273 -3.35 20.00 0.49
C TYR A 273 -2.32 18.87 0.41
N ALA A 274 -2.60 17.72 1.02
CA ALA A 274 -1.76 16.54 0.87
C ALA A 274 -2.62 15.27 0.78
N LEU A 275 -2.14 14.27 0.02
CA LEU A 275 -2.84 12.99 -0.17
C LEU A 275 -1.88 11.84 -0.50
N GLY A 276 -2.40 10.61 -0.40
CA GLY A 276 -1.64 9.39 -0.68
C GLY A 276 -0.78 8.94 0.50
N ASP A 277 0.30 8.23 0.20
CA ASP A 277 1.09 7.54 1.22
C ASP A 277 1.81 8.47 2.21
N VAL A 278 1.97 9.75 1.85
CA VAL A 278 2.70 10.74 2.64
C VAL A 278 1.91 11.30 3.83
N ILE A 279 0.61 11.02 3.92
CA ILE A 279 -0.27 11.65 4.92
C ILE A 279 -0.54 10.79 6.15
N THR A 280 -0.88 11.45 7.26
CA THR A 280 -1.58 10.88 8.40
C THR A 280 -2.98 11.50 8.52
N SER A 281 -4.00 10.67 8.69
CA SER A 281 -5.39 11.02 8.94
C SER A 281 -5.92 10.20 10.13
N HIS A 282 -7.15 9.68 10.09
CA HIS A 282 -7.76 8.92 11.18
C HIS A 282 -8.51 7.67 10.70
N TYR A 283 -8.78 6.74 11.61
CA TYR A 283 -9.73 5.66 11.38
C TYR A 283 -11.17 6.16 11.49
N ARG A 284 -12.08 5.51 10.76
CA ARG A 284 -13.50 5.86 10.75
C ARG A 284 -14.27 5.38 11.98
N HIS A 285 -13.89 4.25 12.51
CA HIS A 285 -14.66 3.47 13.49
C HIS A 285 -14.07 3.54 14.90
N VAL A 286 -12.88 4.11 15.05
CA VAL A 286 -12.18 4.28 16.34
C VAL A 286 -11.43 5.60 16.34
N ASP A 287 -11.20 6.16 17.54
CA ASP A 287 -10.47 7.43 17.73
C ASP A 287 -8.95 7.18 17.75
N LEU A 288 -8.40 6.87 16.57
CA LEU A 288 -6.96 6.70 16.35
C LEU A 288 -6.51 7.35 15.05
N LYS A 289 -5.28 7.86 15.04
CA LYS A 289 -4.61 8.29 13.82
C LYS A 289 -4.32 7.06 12.93
N ALA A 290 -4.41 7.27 11.62
CA ALA A 290 -4.19 6.23 10.63
C ALA A 290 -3.26 6.71 9.52
N ASN A 291 -2.25 5.91 9.21
CA ASN A 291 -1.53 5.95 7.96
C ASN A 291 -1.85 4.67 7.20
N VAL A 292 -2.58 4.81 6.09
CA VAL A 292 -3.07 3.69 5.25
C VAL A 292 -2.61 3.92 3.81
N PRO A 293 -1.39 3.47 3.44
CA PRO A 293 -0.78 3.72 2.14
C PRO A 293 -1.37 2.79 1.07
N LEU A 294 -2.66 2.97 0.77
CA LEU A 294 -3.41 2.19 -0.20
C LEU A 294 -4.08 3.09 -1.24
N ALA A 295 -4.21 2.59 -2.46
CA ALA A 295 -4.70 3.33 -3.62
C ALA A 295 -6.10 3.93 -3.42
N TRP A 296 -7.03 3.20 -2.78
CA TRP A 296 -8.38 3.71 -2.51
C TRP A 296 -8.36 5.03 -1.74
N GLY A 297 -7.52 5.12 -0.71
CA GLY A 297 -7.38 6.33 0.10
C GLY A 297 -6.91 7.53 -0.72
N ALA A 298 -5.93 7.34 -1.59
CA ALA A 298 -5.42 8.37 -2.47
C ALA A 298 -6.49 8.84 -3.49
N HIS A 299 -7.25 7.90 -4.09
CA HIS A 299 -8.33 8.23 -5.02
C HIS A 299 -9.50 8.93 -4.31
N ARG A 300 -9.86 8.53 -3.09
CA ARG A 300 -10.92 9.19 -2.32
C ARG A 300 -10.52 10.61 -1.92
N ALA A 301 -9.28 10.79 -1.46
CA ALA A 301 -8.72 12.11 -1.15
C ALA A 301 -8.74 13.02 -2.37
N ALA A 302 -8.32 12.53 -3.54
CA ALA A 302 -8.36 13.26 -4.79
C ALA A 302 -9.75 13.78 -5.13
N SER A 303 -10.79 12.95 -4.93
CA SER A 303 -12.18 13.35 -5.17
C SER A 303 -12.65 14.43 -4.18
N ILE A 304 -12.29 14.30 -2.89
CA ILE A 304 -12.68 15.28 -1.87
C ILE A 304 -11.99 16.62 -2.11
N ILE A 305 -10.70 16.62 -2.41
CA ILE A 305 -9.96 17.85 -2.75
C ILE A 305 -10.62 18.55 -3.96
N ALA A 306 -10.96 17.80 -5.00
CA ALA A 306 -11.61 18.39 -6.18
C ALA A 306 -12.97 19.03 -5.84
N GLU A 307 -13.78 18.43 -4.94
CA GLU A 307 -15.02 19.00 -4.45
C GLU A 307 -14.80 20.31 -3.67
N GLN A 308 -13.71 20.40 -2.87
CA GLN A 308 -13.37 21.67 -2.19
C GLN A 308 -13.08 22.78 -3.21
N PHE A 309 -12.36 22.47 -4.31
CA PHE A 309 -12.07 23.43 -5.39
C PHE A 309 -13.34 23.85 -6.14
N ALA A 310 -14.35 22.99 -6.19
CA ALA A 310 -15.67 23.33 -6.74
C ALA A 310 -16.58 24.10 -5.76
N GLY A 311 -16.11 24.41 -4.55
CA GLY A 311 -16.87 25.11 -3.52
C GLY A 311 -17.84 24.21 -2.74
N ASN A 312 -17.71 22.88 -2.84
CA ASN A 312 -18.54 21.92 -2.12
C ASN A 312 -17.87 21.48 -0.81
N ASP A 313 -17.84 22.35 0.18
CA ASP A 313 -17.19 22.14 1.47
C ASP A 313 -17.88 21.08 2.35
N ASN A 314 -19.06 20.61 1.99
CA ASN A 314 -19.80 19.58 2.74
C ASN A 314 -19.25 18.18 2.51
N VAL A 315 -18.49 17.94 1.43
CA VAL A 315 -17.87 16.66 1.15
C VAL A 315 -16.59 16.52 2.00
N LYS A 316 -16.64 15.65 3.01
CA LYS A 316 -15.56 15.43 3.96
C LYS A 316 -15.16 13.95 4.00
N PHE A 317 -13.91 13.72 4.35
CA PHE A 317 -13.41 12.37 4.64
C PHE A 317 -13.98 11.88 5.97
N LYS A 318 -14.41 10.62 5.98
CA LYS A 318 -14.99 9.98 7.16
C LYS A 318 -14.03 9.00 7.86
N GLY A 319 -12.77 9.01 7.48
CA GLY A 319 -11.74 8.12 8.01
C GLY A 319 -11.56 6.82 7.22
N TYR A 320 -10.42 6.18 7.44
CA TYR A 320 -10.07 4.88 6.87
C TYR A 320 -10.70 3.73 7.65
N LEU A 321 -11.00 2.63 6.96
CA LEU A 321 -11.24 1.33 7.60
C LEU A 321 -9.96 0.48 7.67
N GLY A 322 -8.99 0.74 6.82
CA GLY A 322 -7.76 -0.03 6.76
C GLY A 322 -7.91 -1.39 6.08
N SER A 323 -8.89 -1.55 5.17
CA SER A 323 -9.08 -2.79 4.42
C SER A 323 -7.88 -3.07 3.53
N ASN A 324 -7.31 -4.25 3.65
CA ASN A 324 -6.18 -4.70 2.85
C ASN A 324 -6.32 -6.19 2.49
N ILE A 325 -5.66 -6.57 1.41
CA ILE A 325 -5.66 -7.94 0.90
C ILE A 325 -4.35 -8.21 0.18
N VAL A 326 -3.80 -9.40 0.35
CA VAL A 326 -2.65 -9.90 -0.40
C VAL A 326 -2.86 -11.36 -0.76
N LYS A 327 -2.46 -11.72 -1.96
CA LYS A 327 -2.35 -13.10 -2.42
C LYS A 327 -0.90 -13.58 -2.24
N PHE A 328 -0.71 -14.77 -1.71
CA PHE A 328 0.58 -15.44 -1.66
C PHE A 328 0.38 -16.90 -2.05
N PHE A 329 0.83 -17.26 -3.23
CA PHE A 329 0.57 -18.53 -3.90
C PHE A 329 -0.92 -18.90 -3.90
N ASN A 330 -1.28 -19.95 -3.16
CA ASN A 330 -2.67 -20.43 -3.14
C ASN A 330 -3.53 -19.69 -2.10
N TYR A 331 -2.94 -18.90 -1.21
CA TYR A 331 -3.65 -18.28 -0.11
C TYR A 331 -3.92 -16.79 -0.31
N THR A 332 -5.07 -16.37 0.18
CA THR A 332 -5.47 -14.97 0.32
C THR A 332 -5.46 -14.59 1.79
N PHE A 333 -4.75 -13.52 2.13
CA PHE A 333 -4.72 -12.90 3.44
C PHE A 333 -5.42 -11.55 3.34
N ALA A 334 -6.50 -11.37 4.07
CA ALA A 334 -7.28 -10.13 4.05
C ALA A 334 -7.59 -9.65 5.46
N SER A 335 -7.58 -8.35 5.69
CA SER A 335 -7.98 -7.78 6.97
C SER A 335 -8.59 -6.40 6.82
N VAL A 336 -9.32 -5.98 7.86
CA VAL A 336 -9.93 -4.66 8.00
C VAL A 336 -9.90 -4.22 9.46
N GLY A 337 -9.82 -2.92 9.69
CA GLY A 337 -9.77 -2.32 11.04
C GLY A 337 -8.35 -1.96 11.45
N VAL A 338 -8.16 -1.77 12.73
CA VAL A 338 -6.88 -1.40 13.33
C VAL A 338 -5.82 -2.47 13.09
N LYS A 339 -4.55 -2.10 13.14
CA LYS A 339 -3.45 -3.07 13.04
C LYS A 339 -3.37 -3.94 14.29
N PRO A 340 -2.80 -5.16 14.22
CA PRO A 340 -2.64 -6.03 15.39
C PRO A 340 -1.96 -5.34 16.60
N GLU A 341 -0.93 -4.55 16.36
CA GLU A 341 -0.21 -3.81 17.42
C GLU A 341 -1.06 -2.71 18.08
N GLU A 342 -2.08 -2.20 17.40
CA GLU A 342 -2.97 -1.15 17.91
C GLU A 342 -4.08 -1.70 18.80
N LEU A 343 -4.35 -3.01 18.75
CA LEU A 343 -5.39 -3.67 19.56
C LEU A 343 -5.19 -3.48 21.07
N SER A 344 -3.94 -3.37 21.53
CA SER A 344 -3.61 -3.14 22.93
C SER A 344 -4.20 -1.84 23.52
N GLN A 345 -4.67 -0.91 22.67
CA GLN A 345 -5.32 0.34 23.08
C GLN A 345 -6.81 0.19 23.36
N PHE A 346 -7.39 -0.99 23.17
CA PHE A 346 -8.82 -1.27 23.31
C PHE A 346 -9.11 -2.33 24.37
N ASN A 347 -10.26 -2.21 25.03
CA ASN A 347 -10.85 -3.28 25.82
C ASN A 347 -11.64 -4.21 24.92
N TYR A 348 -10.96 -5.18 24.29
CA TYR A 348 -11.56 -6.01 23.26
C TYR A 348 -11.77 -7.47 23.70
N LYS A 349 -12.69 -8.12 23.01
CA LYS A 349 -12.79 -9.59 22.92
C LYS A 349 -12.51 -10.05 21.50
N MET A 350 -12.09 -11.30 21.38
CA MET A 350 -11.82 -11.97 20.10
C MET A 350 -12.69 -13.20 19.96
N VAL A 351 -13.22 -13.40 18.76
CA VAL A 351 -13.92 -14.61 18.35
C VAL A 351 -13.40 -15.06 17.00
N GLU A 352 -13.29 -16.37 16.83
CA GLU A 352 -12.82 -16.95 15.56
C GLU A 352 -13.58 -18.19 15.16
N THR A 353 -13.54 -18.49 13.87
CA THR A 353 -14.08 -19.73 13.30
C THR A 353 -13.20 -20.22 12.17
N LYS A 354 -13.04 -21.55 12.12
CA LYS A 354 -12.34 -22.26 11.02
C LYS A 354 -13.33 -23.25 10.45
N GLN A 355 -13.71 -23.05 9.18
CA GLN A 355 -14.64 -23.93 8.46
C GLN A 355 -14.21 -24.01 7.00
N GLY A 356 -14.86 -24.86 6.22
CA GLY A 356 -14.70 -24.81 4.77
C GLY A 356 -15.19 -23.47 4.21
N ALA A 357 -14.61 -23.01 3.14
CA ALA A 357 -15.02 -21.76 2.47
C ALA A 357 -16.44 -21.83 1.91
N HIS A 358 -16.90 -23.03 1.57
CA HIS A 358 -18.23 -23.34 1.02
C HIS A 358 -18.76 -24.69 1.53
N ALA A 359 -19.89 -25.17 1.03
CA ALA A 359 -20.54 -26.41 1.47
C ALA A 359 -19.61 -27.63 1.31
N GLY A 360 -19.43 -28.43 2.38
CA GLY A 360 -18.46 -29.52 2.43
C GLY A 360 -18.74 -30.68 1.48
N TYR A 361 -19.99 -30.82 0.99
CA TYR A 361 -20.36 -31.82 -0.02
C TYR A 361 -20.07 -31.37 -1.46
N TYR A 362 -19.72 -30.09 -1.66
CA TYR A 362 -19.29 -29.58 -2.97
C TYR A 362 -17.77 -29.73 -3.10
N PRO A 363 -17.27 -30.24 -4.27
CA PRO A 363 -15.85 -30.48 -4.48
C PRO A 363 -14.99 -29.21 -4.38
N GLY A 364 -13.75 -29.35 -3.94
CA GLY A 364 -12.76 -28.26 -3.91
C GLY A 364 -12.84 -27.41 -2.62
N ASN A 365 -13.63 -27.80 -1.64
CA ASN A 365 -13.74 -27.05 -0.39
C ASN A 365 -12.41 -27.00 0.37
N THR A 366 -11.93 -25.79 0.67
CA THR A 366 -10.68 -25.53 1.38
C THR A 366 -10.96 -24.82 2.71
N PRO A 367 -10.10 -24.98 3.73
CA PRO A 367 -10.26 -24.26 4.99
C PRO A 367 -10.19 -22.75 4.84
N LEU A 368 -11.10 -22.05 5.52
CA LEU A 368 -11.11 -20.61 5.69
C LEU A 368 -11.11 -20.29 7.18
N HIS A 369 -10.16 -19.49 7.64
CA HIS A 369 -10.07 -19.01 9.01
C HIS A 369 -10.52 -17.55 9.03
N LEU A 370 -11.53 -17.24 9.82
CA LEU A 370 -12.06 -15.90 10.06
C LEU A 370 -11.96 -15.56 11.55
N ARG A 371 -11.40 -14.39 11.86
CA ARG A 371 -11.23 -13.85 13.21
C ARG A 371 -11.77 -12.44 13.27
N VAL A 372 -12.51 -12.11 14.34
CA VAL A 372 -13.08 -10.79 14.58
C VAL A 372 -12.76 -10.33 16.00
N TYR A 373 -12.34 -9.09 16.11
CA TYR A 373 -12.11 -8.38 17.36
C TYR A 373 -13.19 -7.31 17.51
N PHE A 374 -13.78 -7.23 18.67
CA PHE A 374 -14.84 -6.27 18.98
C PHE A 374 -14.65 -5.68 20.38
N ASP A 375 -15.06 -4.43 20.52
CA ASP A 375 -15.05 -3.72 21.80
C ASP A 375 -15.98 -4.42 22.80
N GLN A 376 -15.49 -4.71 24.00
CA GLN A 376 -16.22 -5.50 24.98
C GLN A 376 -17.50 -4.83 25.49
N ASP A 377 -17.50 -3.51 25.58
CA ASP A 377 -18.59 -2.74 26.17
C ASP A 377 -19.64 -2.36 25.11
N THR A 378 -19.21 -1.87 23.95
CA THR A 378 -20.10 -1.44 22.87
C THR A 378 -20.44 -2.54 21.89
N ARG A 379 -19.74 -3.65 21.91
CA ARG A 379 -19.84 -4.80 20.99
C ARG A 379 -19.54 -4.47 19.52
N LYS A 380 -19.06 -3.25 19.22
CA LYS A 380 -18.71 -2.82 17.86
C LYS A 380 -17.45 -3.51 17.38
N ILE A 381 -17.42 -3.85 16.09
CA ILE A 381 -16.28 -4.51 15.45
C ILE A 381 -15.13 -3.51 15.32
N ILE A 382 -13.94 -3.89 15.83
CA ILE A 382 -12.71 -3.08 15.78
C ILE A 382 -11.79 -3.54 14.66
N ARG A 383 -11.71 -4.86 14.46
CA ARG A 383 -10.84 -5.50 13.49
C ARG A 383 -11.41 -6.82 13.03
N ALA A 384 -11.15 -7.17 11.78
CA ALA A 384 -11.35 -8.54 11.31
C ALA A 384 -10.17 -8.98 10.42
N ALA A 385 -9.90 -10.27 10.41
CA ALA A 385 -8.88 -10.91 9.59
C ALA A 385 -9.37 -12.25 9.06
N ALA A 386 -9.06 -12.53 7.80
CA ALA A 386 -9.40 -13.78 7.15
C ALA A 386 -8.21 -14.33 6.36
N VAL A 387 -8.02 -15.65 6.41
CA VAL A 387 -7.03 -16.36 5.58
C VAL A 387 -7.61 -17.67 5.07
N GLY A 388 -7.42 -17.91 3.78
CA GLY A 388 -7.88 -19.12 3.10
C GLY A 388 -7.53 -19.06 1.61
N GLN A 389 -7.77 -20.18 0.91
CA GLN A 389 -7.56 -20.23 -0.53
C GLN A 389 -8.70 -19.55 -1.29
N GLU A 390 -9.91 -19.57 -0.70
CA GLU A 390 -11.12 -19.00 -1.28
C GLU A 390 -11.93 -18.22 -0.24
N GLY A 391 -12.61 -17.16 -0.67
CA GLY A 391 -13.66 -16.44 0.07
C GLY A 391 -13.21 -15.59 1.25
N ALA A 392 -11.91 -15.36 1.44
CA ALA A 392 -11.38 -14.43 2.43
C ALA A 392 -11.75 -12.97 2.05
N ASP A 393 -11.63 -12.63 0.77
CA ASP A 393 -12.02 -11.35 0.16
C ASP A 393 -13.49 -11.01 0.45
N LYS A 394 -14.40 -11.92 0.09
CA LYS A 394 -15.85 -11.77 0.28
C LYS A 394 -16.19 -11.44 1.73
N ARG A 395 -15.60 -12.17 2.72
CA ARG A 395 -15.93 -11.98 4.13
C ARG A 395 -15.36 -10.68 4.69
N ILE A 396 -14.17 -10.29 4.26
CA ILE A 396 -13.58 -9.02 4.69
C ILE A 396 -14.33 -7.83 4.09
N ASP A 397 -14.79 -7.88 2.85
CA ASP A 397 -15.62 -6.81 2.26
C ASP A 397 -16.95 -6.64 2.99
N VAL A 398 -17.60 -7.74 3.37
CA VAL A 398 -18.81 -7.71 4.18
C VAL A 398 -18.55 -7.11 5.57
N LEU A 399 -17.47 -7.53 6.25
CA LEU A 399 -17.09 -6.98 7.55
C LEU A 399 -16.64 -5.51 7.47
N SER A 400 -16.03 -5.11 6.37
CA SER A 400 -15.74 -3.70 6.08
C SER A 400 -17.02 -2.86 6.02
N MET A 401 -18.07 -3.36 5.36
CA MET A 401 -19.37 -2.70 5.31
C MET A 401 -20.06 -2.69 6.68
N ALA A 402 -19.97 -3.77 7.46
CA ALA A 402 -20.46 -3.83 8.82
C ALA A 402 -19.79 -2.78 9.72
N MET A 403 -18.47 -2.71 9.70
CA MET A 403 -17.69 -1.70 10.45
C MET A 403 -18.02 -0.27 9.99
N GLN A 404 -18.17 -0.05 8.68
CA GLN A 404 -18.55 1.26 8.13
C GLN A 404 -19.88 1.76 8.68
N ASN A 405 -20.81 0.86 9.01
CA ASN A 405 -22.11 1.14 9.56
C ASN A 405 -22.17 1.03 11.10
N ASN A 406 -21.02 0.88 11.77
CA ASN A 406 -20.91 0.70 13.21
C ASN A 406 -21.73 -0.47 13.78
N MET A 407 -21.87 -1.54 13.00
CA MET A 407 -22.57 -2.75 13.44
C MET A 407 -21.85 -3.42 14.60
N THR A 408 -22.62 -4.04 15.45
CA THR A 408 -22.11 -4.90 16.53
C THR A 408 -21.83 -6.30 16.02
N VAL A 409 -20.99 -7.05 16.74
CA VAL A 409 -20.71 -8.44 16.41
C VAL A 409 -21.97 -9.32 16.53
N ASP A 410 -22.93 -8.95 17.37
CA ASP A 410 -24.19 -9.68 17.57
C ASP A 410 -25.11 -9.61 16.35
N GLU A 411 -25.15 -8.45 15.67
CA GLU A 411 -25.94 -8.24 14.45
C GLU A 411 -25.47 -9.11 13.28
N LEU A 412 -24.25 -9.66 13.33
CA LEU A 412 -23.77 -10.60 12.31
C LEU A 412 -24.57 -11.91 12.27
N THR A 413 -25.32 -12.26 13.33
CA THR A 413 -26.20 -13.42 13.34
C THR A 413 -27.36 -13.28 12.35
N GLU A 414 -27.83 -12.06 12.12
CA GLU A 414 -28.98 -11.73 11.26
C GLU A 414 -28.57 -11.42 9.82
N PHE A 415 -27.26 -11.43 9.53
CA PHE A 415 -26.78 -11.07 8.20
C PHE A 415 -27.05 -12.17 7.19
N GLU A 416 -27.88 -11.88 6.17
CA GLU A 416 -28.19 -12.79 5.07
C GLU A 416 -27.07 -12.78 4.02
N VAL A 417 -26.28 -13.84 3.97
CA VAL A 417 -25.23 -14.05 2.97
C VAL A 417 -25.81 -14.84 1.80
N ALA A 418 -25.49 -14.41 0.58
CA ALA A 418 -25.86 -15.15 -0.62
C ALA A 418 -25.31 -16.59 -0.55
N TYR A 419 -26.19 -17.57 -0.61
CA TYR A 419 -25.86 -18.97 -0.51
C TYR A 419 -26.15 -19.76 -1.79
N ALA A 420 -25.14 -20.48 -2.21
CA ALA A 420 -25.25 -21.71 -3.01
C ALA A 420 -24.03 -22.59 -2.68
N PRO A 421 -24.10 -23.91 -2.90
CA PRO A 421 -23.04 -24.85 -2.48
C PRO A 421 -21.61 -24.47 -2.85
N PRO A 422 -21.33 -23.88 -4.04
CA PRO A 422 -19.95 -23.47 -4.41
C PRO A 422 -19.43 -22.20 -3.70
N TYR A 423 -20.28 -21.43 -3.01
CA TYR A 423 -19.92 -20.08 -2.56
C TYR A 423 -19.93 -19.87 -1.05
N SER A 424 -20.72 -20.65 -0.31
CA SER A 424 -20.94 -20.41 1.11
C SER A 424 -21.56 -21.65 1.82
N HIS A 425 -21.87 -21.48 3.10
CA HIS A 425 -22.75 -22.33 3.88
C HIS A 425 -24.11 -21.63 4.10
N PRO A 426 -25.19 -22.37 4.40
CA PRO A 426 -26.47 -21.75 4.82
C PRO A 426 -26.34 -20.84 6.05
N LYS A 427 -25.41 -21.17 6.96
CA LYS A 427 -24.89 -20.29 8.01
C LYS A 427 -23.44 -20.02 7.70
N ASP A 428 -23.15 -18.84 7.14
CA ASP A 428 -21.80 -18.44 6.74
C ASP A 428 -20.89 -18.25 7.97
N LEU A 429 -19.58 -18.23 7.74
CA LEU A 429 -18.58 -17.94 8.78
C LEU A 429 -18.89 -16.61 9.50
N ILE A 430 -19.45 -15.63 8.80
CA ILE A 430 -19.87 -14.35 9.39
C ILE A 430 -20.97 -14.57 10.44
N ASN A 431 -22.00 -15.35 10.12
CA ASN A 431 -23.03 -15.67 11.09
C ASN A 431 -22.46 -16.46 12.27
N MET A 432 -21.55 -17.40 11.99
CA MET A 432 -20.89 -18.19 13.04
C MET A 432 -20.06 -17.34 14.00
N ILE A 433 -19.45 -16.25 13.53
CA ILE A 433 -18.81 -15.25 14.41
C ILE A 433 -19.83 -14.63 15.35
N GLY A 434 -20.98 -14.17 14.83
CA GLY A 434 -22.05 -13.60 15.66
C GLY A 434 -22.55 -14.57 16.72
N TYR A 435 -22.85 -15.83 16.36
CA TYR A 435 -23.27 -16.83 17.32
C TYR A 435 -22.24 -17.19 18.40
N LYS A 436 -20.97 -17.21 18.03
CA LYS A 436 -19.88 -17.51 18.98
C LYS A 436 -19.54 -16.32 19.89
N ALA A 437 -19.91 -15.12 19.51
CA ALA A 437 -19.68 -13.91 20.29
C ALA A 437 -20.69 -13.72 21.43
N GLN A 438 -21.85 -14.37 21.37
CA GLN A 438 -22.85 -14.39 22.41
C GLN A 438 -22.35 -15.21 23.62
#